data_2ba8cdc848c1b6dc0702c3053db1cf95
#
_entry.id   2ba8cdc848c1b6dc0702c3053db1cf95
#
_cell.length_a   1.000
_cell.length_b   1.000
_cell.length_c   1.000
_cell.angle_alpha   90.00
_cell.angle_beta   90.00
_cell.angle_gamma   90.00
#
_symmetry.space_group_name_H-M   'P 1'
#
loop_
_entity.id
_entity.type
_entity.pdbx_description
1 polymer ?
#
loop_
_entity_poly.entity_id
_entity_poly.type
_entity_poly.pdbx_seq_one_letter_code
_entity_poly.pdbx_strand_id
1 'polypeptide(L)'
;MALDYTKAFDSVNFQFIYKTFKHFGFGDNFQKWIKTIFNGGKSCVANNGYLSEKFEIHRSTRQGDPISPLIFIMGLEILFITLRADKNIRGVKIEKNEIKLTAYADDASYFLRDKISAENLLQKNELSSKISGLEVNRSKSECLILSFELDWGENSGTFLGIPITENLKVLGHFYGKSQIVCNYQNFYSKLEKIKKILSIWKQRNLTLIGKNLLINSLASSLFIFNTQIEYPPSDFIKLVEKLHKDFLWAGVPKIAHNTVIANFKKGGINYRDLNCFIDSINVKFLQQITGSHNYNHHALPNLWLKQLFKIPTSAAREPYFYNFFENILNLLDCKIKVPRLRYFKGHPFYYKILKTAEVLFQKDCAKIENFLSIPIWFNRILKTKFDTEISKAGFNFIKDVFPENQQIAQFNGLRNVKIRKLKSIRDKVPPIWQNKIVNSRSSFVTVIPDQIINLQDKDYNFKDITSKQIYQQLIEKKNTTTCRVIKLV
;
A
#
# COMPACT_ATOMS: atom_id res chain seq x y z
N MET A 1 -17.66 -4.96 -8.64
CA MET A 1 -18.48 -6.18 -8.41
C MET A 1 -17.61 -7.18 -7.67
N ALA A 2 -18.06 -7.73 -6.55
CA ALA A 2 -17.40 -8.82 -5.84
C ALA A 2 -18.22 -10.09 -6.05
N LEU A 3 -17.59 -11.14 -6.54
CA LEU A 3 -18.25 -12.43 -6.78
C LEU A 3 -17.82 -13.44 -5.72
N ASP A 4 -18.82 -14.08 -5.10
CA ASP A 4 -18.66 -15.21 -4.19
C ASP A 4 -18.89 -16.52 -4.98
N TYR A 5 -18.06 -17.54 -4.73
CA TYR A 5 -18.21 -18.84 -5.38
C TYR A 5 -18.81 -19.86 -4.41
N THR A 6 -19.84 -20.58 -4.87
CA THR A 6 -20.53 -21.58 -4.07
C THR A 6 -19.58 -22.71 -3.68
N LYS A 7 -19.31 -22.86 -2.37
CA LYS A 7 -18.43 -23.92 -1.83
C LYS A 7 -17.14 -24.08 -2.65
N ALA A 8 -16.46 -22.96 -2.94
CA ALA A 8 -15.37 -22.84 -3.89
C ALA A 8 -14.39 -24.04 -3.86
N PHE A 9 -13.78 -24.31 -2.68
CA PHE A 9 -12.83 -25.43 -2.52
C PHE A 9 -13.45 -26.81 -2.72
N ASP A 10 -14.73 -26.99 -2.36
CA ASP A 10 -15.41 -28.30 -2.42
C ASP A 10 -16.01 -28.59 -3.81
N SER A 11 -16.07 -27.58 -4.68
CA SER A 11 -16.79 -27.68 -5.97
C SER A 11 -15.87 -28.01 -7.15
N VAL A 12 -14.56 -27.84 -7.01
CA VAL A 12 -13.61 -27.99 -8.13
C VAL A 12 -13.57 -29.41 -8.64
N ASN A 13 -13.76 -29.57 -9.95
CA ASN A 13 -13.73 -30.85 -10.66
C ASN A 13 -12.29 -31.36 -10.82
N PHE A 14 -12.03 -32.65 -10.49
CA PHE A 14 -10.70 -33.25 -10.62
C PHE A 14 -10.20 -33.28 -12.06
N GLN A 15 -11.06 -33.55 -13.04
CA GLN A 15 -10.66 -33.56 -14.46
C GLN A 15 -10.24 -32.18 -14.93
N PHE A 16 -10.90 -31.13 -14.42
CA PHE A 16 -10.51 -29.76 -14.67
C PHE A 16 -9.12 -29.46 -14.08
N ILE A 17 -8.85 -29.86 -12.83
CA ILE A 17 -7.54 -29.73 -12.19
C ILE A 17 -6.47 -30.39 -13.04
N TYR A 18 -6.66 -31.65 -13.49
CA TYR A 18 -5.64 -32.38 -14.27
C TYR A 18 -5.35 -31.68 -15.61
N LYS A 19 -6.38 -31.20 -16.30
CA LYS A 19 -6.23 -30.44 -17.54
C LYS A 19 -5.52 -29.11 -17.31
N THR A 20 -5.79 -28.45 -16.20
CA THR A 20 -5.13 -27.18 -15.78
C THR A 20 -3.63 -27.40 -15.61
N PHE A 21 -3.20 -28.42 -14.87
CA PHE A 21 -1.78 -28.70 -14.68
C PHE A 21 -1.07 -29.05 -15.98
N LYS A 22 -1.74 -29.81 -16.87
CA LYS A 22 -1.22 -30.11 -18.21
C LYS A 22 -1.07 -28.81 -19.02
N HIS A 23 -2.04 -27.91 -18.99
CA HIS A 23 -2.02 -26.63 -19.70
C HIS A 23 -0.85 -25.72 -19.25
N PHE A 24 -0.58 -25.68 -17.93
CA PHE A 24 0.54 -24.93 -17.37
C PHE A 24 1.91 -25.62 -17.53
N GLY A 25 1.98 -26.77 -18.22
CA GLY A 25 3.24 -27.45 -18.54
C GLY A 25 3.90 -28.19 -17.35
N PHE A 26 3.13 -28.55 -16.33
CA PHE A 26 3.67 -29.38 -15.26
C PHE A 26 4.06 -30.77 -15.78
N GLY A 27 5.24 -31.26 -15.36
CA GLY A 27 5.78 -32.55 -15.82
C GLY A 27 4.90 -33.75 -15.42
N ASP A 28 4.98 -34.83 -16.19
CA ASP A 28 4.13 -36.02 -16.05
C ASP A 28 4.19 -36.65 -14.66
N ASN A 29 5.34 -36.66 -14.01
CA ASN A 29 5.50 -37.23 -12.67
C ASN A 29 4.69 -36.43 -11.65
N PHE A 30 4.71 -35.09 -11.73
CA PHE A 30 3.91 -34.24 -10.87
C PHE A 30 2.41 -34.44 -11.10
N GLN A 31 1.98 -34.52 -12.38
CA GLN A 31 0.59 -34.81 -12.73
C GLN A 31 0.13 -36.18 -12.20
N LYS A 32 0.99 -37.20 -12.25
CA LYS A 32 0.72 -38.52 -11.64
C LYS A 32 0.51 -38.41 -10.13
N TRP A 33 1.35 -37.68 -9.41
CA TRP A 33 1.20 -37.45 -7.97
C TRP A 33 -0.13 -36.77 -7.65
N ILE A 34 -0.49 -35.70 -8.36
CA ILE A 34 -1.77 -35.03 -8.16
C ILE A 34 -2.95 -35.99 -8.39
N LYS A 35 -2.91 -36.82 -9.44
CA LYS A 35 -3.93 -37.82 -9.69
C LYS A 35 -4.00 -38.83 -8.53
N THR A 36 -2.87 -39.31 -8.02
CA THR A 36 -2.82 -40.26 -6.89
C THR A 36 -3.42 -39.67 -5.60
N ILE A 37 -3.15 -38.37 -5.34
CA ILE A 37 -3.67 -37.66 -4.15
C ILE A 37 -5.21 -37.52 -4.19
N PHE A 38 -5.77 -37.24 -5.36
CA PHE A 38 -7.19 -36.92 -5.50
C PHE A 38 -8.05 -38.10 -5.93
N ASN A 39 -7.50 -39.08 -6.65
CA ASN A 39 -8.26 -40.21 -7.17
C ASN A 39 -8.54 -41.26 -6.08
N GLY A 40 -9.77 -41.74 -6.01
CA GLY A 40 -10.18 -42.79 -5.08
C GLY A 40 -10.23 -42.38 -3.61
N GLY A 41 -10.22 -41.07 -3.33
CA GLY A 41 -10.37 -40.51 -1.99
C GLY A 41 -11.73 -40.86 -1.38
N LYS A 42 -11.75 -41.40 -0.16
CA LYS A 42 -12.99 -41.69 0.58
C LYS A 42 -13.07 -40.82 1.84
N SER A 43 -14.27 -40.46 2.23
CA SER A 43 -14.57 -39.73 3.46
C SER A 43 -15.69 -40.40 4.23
N CYS A 44 -15.84 -40.07 5.51
CA CYS A 44 -16.96 -40.41 6.34
C CYS A 44 -17.33 -39.24 7.25
N VAL A 45 -18.55 -39.16 7.69
CA VAL A 45 -19.00 -38.13 8.64
C VAL A 45 -18.84 -38.67 10.06
N ALA A 46 -18.15 -37.91 10.91
CA ALA A 46 -18.08 -38.18 12.35
C ALA A 46 -19.09 -37.27 13.09
N ASN A 47 -20.01 -37.92 13.83
CA ASN A 47 -20.99 -37.18 14.63
C ASN A 47 -21.08 -37.84 16.01
N ASN A 48 -20.75 -37.10 17.05
CA ASN A 48 -20.82 -37.56 18.46
C ASN A 48 -20.17 -38.93 18.73
N GLY A 49 -19.03 -39.22 18.09
CA GLY A 49 -18.28 -40.48 18.23
C GLY A 49 -18.70 -41.60 17.27
N TYR A 50 -19.78 -41.42 16.52
CA TYR A 50 -20.24 -42.37 15.49
C TYR A 50 -19.71 -41.96 14.13
N LEU A 51 -19.32 -42.94 13.30
CA LEU A 51 -18.85 -42.74 11.93
C LEU A 51 -19.91 -43.24 10.95
N SER A 52 -20.21 -42.46 9.92
CA SER A 52 -21.02 -42.94 8.78
C SER A 52 -20.26 -43.95 7.94
N GLU A 53 -20.96 -44.60 7.02
CA GLU A 53 -20.32 -45.36 5.94
C GLU A 53 -19.42 -44.45 5.11
N LYS A 54 -18.34 -45.05 4.56
CA LYS A 54 -17.38 -44.34 3.70
C LYS A 54 -18.00 -44.10 2.33
N PHE A 55 -17.94 -42.84 1.87
CA PHE A 55 -18.36 -42.46 0.53
C PHE A 55 -17.19 -41.89 -0.28
N GLU A 56 -17.24 -42.04 -1.59
CA GLU A 56 -16.21 -41.57 -2.50
C GLU A 56 -16.33 -40.05 -2.78
N ILE A 57 -15.19 -39.40 -2.88
CA ILE A 57 -15.09 -37.96 -3.22
C ILE A 57 -14.73 -37.85 -4.69
N HIS A 58 -15.61 -37.25 -5.50
CA HIS A 58 -15.43 -37.09 -6.93
C HIS A 58 -15.01 -35.67 -7.36
N ARG A 59 -15.04 -34.71 -6.43
CA ARG A 59 -14.64 -33.31 -6.59
C ARG A 59 -14.24 -32.74 -5.25
N SER A 60 -13.51 -31.68 -5.20
CA SER A 60 -13.04 -30.93 -4.02
C SER A 60 -11.53 -30.82 -3.97
N THR A 61 -11.06 -29.67 -3.50
CA THR A 61 -9.71 -29.53 -2.96
C THR A 61 -9.83 -29.56 -1.45
N ARG A 62 -9.23 -30.55 -0.79
CA ARG A 62 -9.45 -30.84 0.64
C ARG A 62 -9.03 -29.67 1.51
N GLN A 63 -9.92 -29.18 2.36
CA GLN A 63 -9.60 -28.15 3.34
C GLN A 63 -8.62 -28.71 4.39
N GLY A 64 -7.56 -27.95 4.68
CA GLY A 64 -6.50 -28.38 5.60
C GLY A 64 -5.32 -29.11 4.94
N ASP A 65 -5.41 -29.48 3.68
CA ASP A 65 -4.31 -30.01 2.91
C ASP A 65 -3.40 -28.89 2.41
N PRO A 66 -2.08 -28.90 2.66
CA PRO A 66 -1.16 -27.83 2.27
C PRO A 66 -1.13 -27.52 0.76
N ILE A 67 -1.43 -28.49 -0.11
CA ILE A 67 -1.41 -28.31 -1.56
C ILE A 67 -2.74 -27.73 -2.10
N SER A 68 -3.83 -27.90 -1.38
CA SER A 68 -5.18 -27.53 -1.85
C SER A 68 -5.33 -26.05 -2.21
N PRO A 69 -4.82 -25.09 -1.42
CA PRO A 69 -4.91 -23.67 -1.80
C PRO A 69 -4.18 -23.35 -3.11
N LEU A 70 -3.03 -23.98 -3.36
CA LEU A 70 -2.26 -23.78 -4.59
C LEU A 70 -2.99 -24.35 -5.81
N ILE A 71 -3.57 -25.54 -5.68
CA ILE A 71 -4.36 -26.18 -6.75
C ILE A 71 -5.60 -25.34 -7.09
N PHE A 72 -6.27 -24.84 -6.07
CA PHE A 72 -7.45 -23.99 -6.24
C PHE A 72 -7.10 -22.68 -7.00
N ILE A 73 -6.03 -22.01 -6.58
CA ILE A 73 -5.55 -20.77 -7.24
C ILE A 73 -5.18 -21.06 -8.71
N MET A 74 -4.51 -22.18 -8.98
CA MET A 74 -4.15 -22.59 -10.35
C MET A 74 -5.42 -22.82 -11.21
N GLY A 75 -6.45 -23.44 -10.63
CA GLY A 75 -7.73 -23.62 -11.31
C GLY A 75 -8.42 -22.30 -11.66
N LEU A 76 -8.48 -21.38 -10.71
CA LEU A 76 -9.07 -20.06 -10.94
C LEU A 76 -8.27 -19.23 -11.94
N GLU A 77 -6.95 -19.37 -11.99
CA GLU A 77 -6.11 -18.57 -12.87
C GLU A 77 -6.44 -18.81 -14.36
N ILE A 78 -6.90 -19.98 -14.76
CA ILE A 78 -7.41 -20.25 -16.12
C ILE A 78 -8.58 -19.31 -16.47
N LEU A 79 -9.54 -19.16 -15.55
CA LEU A 79 -10.66 -18.22 -15.74
C LEU A 79 -10.13 -16.78 -15.79
N PHE A 80 -9.25 -16.40 -14.88
CA PHE A 80 -8.72 -15.03 -14.81
C PHE A 80 -7.89 -14.65 -16.03
N ILE A 81 -7.09 -15.56 -16.60
CA ILE A 81 -6.37 -15.35 -17.85
C ILE A 81 -7.38 -15.09 -18.98
N THR A 82 -8.42 -15.91 -19.08
CA THR A 82 -9.48 -15.77 -20.09
C THR A 82 -10.18 -14.41 -19.97
N LEU A 83 -10.55 -14.00 -18.75
CA LEU A 83 -11.21 -12.71 -18.50
C LEU A 83 -10.32 -11.52 -18.80
N ARG A 84 -9.01 -11.60 -18.44
CA ARG A 84 -8.04 -10.55 -18.77
C ARG A 84 -7.83 -10.38 -20.27
N ALA A 85 -7.82 -11.47 -21.02
CA ALA A 85 -7.62 -11.47 -22.48
C ALA A 85 -8.87 -11.04 -23.26
N ASP A 86 -10.08 -11.15 -22.69
CA ASP A 86 -11.31 -10.84 -23.41
C ASP A 86 -11.48 -9.33 -23.63
N LYS A 87 -11.53 -8.92 -24.91
CA LYS A 87 -11.69 -7.51 -25.32
C LYS A 87 -13.10 -6.96 -25.06
N ASN A 88 -14.09 -7.83 -24.92
CA ASN A 88 -15.49 -7.44 -24.63
C ASN A 88 -15.70 -7.13 -23.14
N ILE A 89 -14.75 -7.49 -22.29
CA ILE A 89 -14.73 -7.12 -20.87
C ILE A 89 -13.78 -5.95 -20.72
N ARG A 90 -14.32 -4.75 -20.52
CA ARG A 90 -13.56 -3.51 -20.35
C ARG A 90 -13.41 -3.19 -18.86
N GLY A 91 -12.17 -3.03 -18.44
CA GLY A 91 -11.78 -2.66 -17.07
C GLY A 91 -11.59 -1.17 -16.87
N VAL A 92 -11.07 -0.81 -15.70
CA VAL A 92 -10.66 0.56 -15.38
C VAL A 92 -9.26 0.80 -15.92
N LYS A 93 -9.12 1.81 -16.78
CA LYS A 93 -7.83 2.20 -17.36
C LYS A 93 -7.09 3.19 -16.46
N ILE A 94 -5.87 2.85 -16.10
CA ILE A 94 -4.95 3.70 -15.36
C ILE A 94 -3.68 3.86 -16.21
N GLU A 95 -3.51 5.02 -16.82
CA GLU A 95 -2.45 5.27 -17.81
C GLU A 95 -2.52 4.25 -18.97
N LYS A 96 -1.48 3.39 -19.10
CA LYS A 96 -1.38 2.34 -20.14
C LYS A 96 -1.95 0.99 -19.66
N ASN A 97 -2.23 0.85 -18.37
CA ASN A 97 -2.68 -0.40 -17.77
C ASN A 97 -4.20 -0.45 -17.68
N GLU A 98 -4.79 -1.58 -18.01
CA GLU A 98 -6.21 -1.87 -17.79
C GLU A 98 -6.34 -2.90 -16.66
N ILE A 99 -7.04 -2.52 -15.60
CA ILE A 99 -7.30 -3.38 -14.45
C ILE A 99 -8.75 -3.86 -14.56
N LYS A 100 -8.93 -5.18 -14.73
CA LYS A 100 -10.24 -5.82 -14.84
C LYS A 100 -10.64 -6.54 -13.57
N LEU A 101 -9.65 -7.13 -12.87
CA LEU A 101 -9.91 -7.93 -11.66
C LEU A 101 -8.71 -7.92 -10.72
N THR A 102 -9.03 -8.15 -9.44
CA THR A 102 -8.09 -8.58 -8.40
C THR A 102 -8.73 -9.74 -7.65
N ALA A 103 -7.92 -10.68 -7.16
CA ALA A 103 -8.44 -11.81 -6.42
C ALA A 103 -7.50 -12.21 -5.28
N TYR A 104 -8.08 -12.70 -4.21
CA TYR A 104 -7.39 -13.35 -3.11
C TYR A 104 -8.08 -14.69 -2.84
N ALA A 105 -7.53 -15.76 -3.38
CA ALA A 105 -8.18 -17.08 -3.48
C ALA A 105 -9.56 -16.96 -4.16
N ASP A 106 -10.64 -17.32 -3.48
CA ASP A 106 -12.02 -17.26 -3.96
C ASP A 106 -12.66 -15.86 -3.90
N ASP A 107 -12.12 -14.95 -3.08
CA ASP A 107 -12.58 -13.56 -3.01
C ASP A 107 -12.12 -12.76 -4.25
N ALA A 108 -12.91 -12.81 -5.31
CA ALA A 108 -12.61 -12.11 -6.55
C ALA A 108 -13.39 -10.80 -6.69
N SER A 109 -12.66 -9.70 -6.95
CA SER A 109 -13.22 -8.37 -7.19
C SER A 109 -12.97 -7.94 -8.63
N TYR A 110 -14.02 -7.51 -9.32
CA TYR A 110 -14.00 -7.12 -10.72
C TYR A 110 -14.28 -5.64 -10.88
N PHE A 111 -13.43 -4.96 -11.65
CA PHE A 111 -13.52 -3.54 -11.97
C PHE A 111 -13.98 -3.39 -13.40
N LEU A 112 -15.25 -3.04 -13.58
CA LEU A 112 -15.91 -3.04 -14.88
C LEU A 112 -16.35 -1.62 -15.24
N ARG A 113 -16.16 -1.27 -16.51
CA ARG A 113 -16.44 0.08 -16.98
C ARG A 113 -17.91 0.29 -17.34
N ASP A 114 -18.60 -0.75 -17.78
CA ASP A 114 -19.95 -0.67 -18.33
C ASP A 114 -20.76 -1.96 -18.10
N LYS A 115 -22.06 -1.87 -18.37
CA LYS A 115 -23.04 -2.95 -18.22
C LYS A 115 -22.70 -4.17 -19.10
N ILE A 116 -22.32 -3.94 -20.34
CA ILE A 116 -21.96 -5.00 -21.31
C ILE A 116 -20.79 -5.82 -20.80
N SER A 117 -19.78 -5.15 -20.22
CA SER A 117 -18.64 -5.84 -19.61
C SER A 117 -19.04 -6.71 -18.42
N ALA A 118 -20.04 -6.29 -17.64
CA ALA A 118 -20.55 -7.08 -16.52
C ALA A 118 -21.37 -8.29 -16.99
N GLU A 119 -22.17 -8.14 -18.02
CA GLU A 119 -22.91 -9.24 -18.66
C GLU A 119 -21.96 -10.29 -19.23
N ASN A 120 -20.93 -9.86 -19.99
CA ASN A 120 -19.90 -10.75 -20.53
C ASN A 120 -19.10 -11.47 -19.44
N LEU A 121 -18.79 -10.78 -18.34
CA LEU A 121 -18.14 -11.38 -17.18
C LEU A 121 -18.96 -12.53 -16.61
N LEU A 122 -20.27 -12.32 -16.37
CA LEU A 122 -21.14 -13.35 -15.81
C LEU A 122 -21.32 -14.52 -16.77
N GLN A 123 -21.49 -14.25 -18.05
CA GLN A 123 -21.59 -15.29 -19.08
C GLN A 123 -20.33 -16.16 -19.14
N LYS A 124 -19.12 -15.55 -19.05
CA LYS A 124 -17.86 -16.30 -19.02
C LYS A 124 -17.72 -17.14 -17.75
N ASN A 125 -18.16 -16.62 -16.60
CA ASN A 125 -18.19 -17.40 -15.36
C ASN A 125 -19.12 -18.61 -15.49
N GLU A 126 -20.32 -18.45 -16.07
CA GLU A 126 -21.25 -19.56 -16.31
C GLU A 126 -20.70 -20.62 -17.26
N LEU A 127 -20.00 -20.21 -18.32
CA LEU A 127 -19.32 -21.15 -19.22
C LEU A 127 -18.20 -21.89 -18.50
N SER A 128 -17.42 -21.18 -17.69
CA SER A 128 -16.35 -21.78 -16.89
C SER A 128 -16.87 -22.74 -15.83
N SER A 129 -18.00 -22.44 -15.20
CA SER A 129 -18.59 -23.28 -14.15
C SER A 129 -18.95 -24.68 -14.65
N LYS A 130 -19.39 -24.82 -15.89
CA LYS A 130 -19.72 -26.11 -16.52
C LYS A 130 -18.52 -27.04 -16.61
N ILE A 131 -17.31 -26.49 -16.68
CA ILE A 131 -16.05 -27.24 -16.83
C ILE A 131 -15.34 -27.41 -15.48
N SER A 132 -15.26 -26.32 -14.71
CA SER A 132 -14.52 -26.26 -13.45
C SER A 132 -15.31 -26.76 -12.26
N GLY A 133 -16.63 -26.65 -12.28
CA GLY A 133 -17.53 -26.85 -11.15
C GLY A 133 -17.62 -25.61 -10.22
N LEU A 134 -16.94 -24.51 -10.55
CA LEU A 134 -16.94 -23.25 -9.77
C LEU A 134 -18.12 -22.39 -10.19
N GLU A 135 -19.20 -22.41 -9.43
CA GLU A 135 -20.42 -21.66 -9.69
C GLU A 135 -20.48 -20.38 -8.87
N VAL A 136 -20.86 -19.27 -9.51
CA VAL A 136 -21.04 -17.97 -8.85
C VAL A 136 -22.31 -18.01 -8.00
N ASN A 137 -22.17 -17.68 -6.73
CA ASN A 137 -23.29 -17.49 -5.81
C ASN A 137 -23.83 -16.07 -5.95
N ARG A 138 -24.86 -15.89 -6.80
CA ARG A 138 -25.42 -14.58 -7.10
C ARG A 138 -26.01 -13.87 -5.86
N SER A 139 -26.59 -14.61 -4.92
CA SER A 139 -27.21 -14.04 -3.72
C SER A 139 -26.19 -13.54 -2.68
N LYS A 140 -24.98 -14.08 -2.68
CA LYS A 140 -23.87 -13.63 -1.81
C LYS A 140 -22.89 -12.69 -2.51
N SER A 141 -22.97 -12.63 -3.84
CA SER A 141 -22.20 -11.66 -4.62
C SER A 141 -22.78 -10.26 -4.47
N GLU A 142 -21.98 -9.23 -4.61
CA GLU A 142 -22.41 -7.85 -4.43
C GLU A 142 -21.89 -6.97 -5.57
N CYS A 143 -22.69 -5.97 -5.95
CA CYS A 143 -22.35 -4.99 -6.96
C CYS A 143 -22.38 -3.58 -6.38
N LEU A 144 -21.26 -2.85 -6.46
CA LEU A 144 -21.17 -1.43 -6.11
C LEU A 144 -21.06 -0.61 -7.39
N ILE A 145 -22.04 0.25 -7.65
CA ILE A 145 -22.04 1.16 -8.79
C ILE A 145 -21.47 2.51 -8.35
N LEU A 146 -20.32 2.89 -8.90
CA LEU A 146 -19.61 4.12 -8.55
C LEU A 146 -19.95 5.31 -9.48
N SER A 147 -20.52 5.04 -10.67
CA SER A 147 -20.92 6.09 -11.62
C SER A 147 -22.28 6.68 -11.24
N PHE A 148 -22.40 8.01 -11.41
CA PHE A 148 -23.67 8.73 -11.24
C PHE A 148 -24.49 8.82 -12.55
N GLU A 149 -23.86 8.52 -13.70
CA GLU A 149 -24.42 8.77 -15.03
C GLU A 149 -25.01 7.51 -15.69
N LEU A 150 -24.81 6.33 -15.11
CA LEU A 150 -25.29 5.08 -15.69
C LEU A 150 -26.60 4.67 -15.03
N ASP A 151 -27.69 4.85 -15.75
CA ASP A 151 -28.95 4.15 -15.47
C ASP A 151 -28.75 2.67 -15.81
N TRP A 152 -28.52 1.87 -14.79
CA TRP A 152 -28.37 0.42 -14.92
C TRP A 152 -29.72 -0.28 -15.13
N GLY A 153 -30.82 0.50 -15.26
CA GLY A 153 -32.11 0.07 -15.82
C GLY A 153 -32.92 -0.89 -14.96
N GLU A 154 -32.56 -1.10 -13.68
CA GLU A 154 -33.32 -2.01 -12.82
C GLU A 154 -33.76 -1.29 -11.54
N ASN A 155 -35.03 -0.94 -11.47
CA ASN A 155 -35.72 -0.51 -10.25
C ASN A 155 -35.76 -1.59 -9.14
N SER A 156 -35.13 -2.75 -9.38
CA SER A 156 -35.24 -3.95 -8.54
C SER A 156 -34.18 -4.07 -7.43
N GLY A 157 -33.24 -3.14 -7.36
CA GLY A 157 -32.12 -3.23 -6.39
C GLY A 157 -31.11 -4.35 -6.68
N THR A 158 -31.24 -5.02 -7.84
CA THR A 158 -30.33 -6.09 -8.28
C THR A 158 -29.86 -5.86 -9.72
N PHE A 159 -28.68 -6.33 -10.04
CA PHE A 159 -28.14 -6.39 -11.39
C PHE A 159 -27.89 -7.84 -11.79
N LEU A 160 -28.66 -8.37 -12.76
CA LEU A 160 -28.61 -9.78 -13.20
C LEU A 160 -28.70 -10.78 -12.02
N GLY A 161 -29.55 -10.50 -11.03
CA GLY A 161 -29.73 -11.31 -9.83
C GLY A 161 -28.62 -11.14 -8.77
N ILE A 162 -27.73 -10.16 -8.94
CA ILE A 162 -26.72 -9.79 -7.93
C ILE A 162 -27.17 -8.50 -7.22
N PRO A 163 -27.24 -8.48 -5.88
CA PRO A 163 -27.61 -7.29 -5.12
C PRO A 163 -26.73 -6.09 -5.43
N ILE A 164 -27.35 -4.92 -5.63
CA ILE A 164 -26.67 -3.64 -5.73
C ILE A 164 -26.56 -3.07 -4.32
N THR A 165 -25.34 -2.77 -3.89
CA THR A 165 -25.07 -2.27 -2.54
C THR A 165 -24.44 -0.88 -2.60
N GLU A 166 -24.69 -0.06 -1.57
CA GLU A 166 -24.01 1.24 -1.41
C GLU A 166 -22.62 1.10 -0.83
N ASN A 167 -22.35 0.01 -0.12
CA ASN A 167 -21.08 -0.29 0.52
C ASN A 167 -20.73 -1.76 0.31
N LEU A 168 -19.57 -2.00 -0.26
CA LEU A 168 -19.05 -3.32 -0.58
C LEU A 168 -17.94 -3.70 0.42
N LYS A 169 -18.02 -4.90 0.99
CA LYS A 169 -16.98 -5.43 1.87
C LYS A 169 -16.03 -6.33 1.07
N VAL A 170 -14.76 -5.93 0.98
CA VAL A 170 -13.71 -6.72 0.33
C VAL A 170 -12.59 -6.99 1.32
N LEU A 171 -12.26 -8.26 1.55
CA LEU A 171 -11.19 -8.70 2.46
C LEU A 171 -11.25 -8.04 3.85
N GLY A 172 -12.47 -7.81 4.37
CA GLY A 172 -12.68 -7.24 5.71
C GLY A 172 -12.64 -5.71 5.79
N HIS A 173 -12.47 -5.01 4.65
CA HIS A 173 -12.56 -3.56 4.55
C HIS A 173 -13.77 -3.15 3.71
N PHE A 174 -14.48 -2.09 4.14
CA PHE A 174 -15.66 -1.57 3.46
C PHE A 174 -15.30 -0.42 2.54
N TYR A 175 -15.78 -0.52 1.31
CA TYR A 175 -15.67 0.50 0.26
C TYR A 175 -17.07 0.96 -0.13
N GLY A 176 -17.28 2.25 -0.33
CA GLY A 176 -18.60 2.77 -0.68
C GLY A 176 -18.57 4.21 -1.17
N LYS A 177 -19.75 4.72 -1.53
CA LYS A 177 -19.94 6.10 -1.99
C LYS A 177 -19.77 7.11 -0.84
N SER A 178 -20.17 6.73 0.37
CA SER A 178 -20.11 7.59 1.55
C SER A 178 -18.91 7.25 2.44
N GLN A 179 -17.93 8.17 2.48
CA GLN A 179 -16.77 8.04 3.35
C GLN A 179 -17.14 7.96 4.84
N ILE A 180 -18.23 8.64 5.24
CA ILE A 180 -18.71 8.64 6.64
C ILE A 180 -19.16 7.23 7.02
N VAL A 181 -19.94 6.57 6.16
CA VAL A 181 -20.41 5.20 6.40
C VAL A 181 -19.24 4.22 6.39
N CYS A 182 -18.32 4.35 5.44
CA CYS A 182 -17.11 3.52 5.39
C CYS A 182 -16.25 3.67 6.65
N ASN A 183 -16.03 4.91 7.11
CA ASN A 183 -15.29 5.18 8.34
C ASN A 183 -15.97 4.57 9.56
N TYR A 184 -17.30 4.64 9.63
CA TYR A 184 -18.03 4.01 10.72
C TYR A 184 -17.83 2.48 10.71
N GLN A 185 -18.02 1.83 9.57
CA GLN A 185 -17.88 0.37 9.44
C GLN A 185 -16.44 -0.10 9.64
N ASN A 186 -15.46 0.63 9.10
CA ASN A 186 -14.05 0.24 9.16
C ASN A 186 -13.42 0.49 10.54
N PHE A 187 -13.86 1.53 11.26
CA PHE A 187 -13.24 1.96 12.51
C PHE A 187 -14.21 2.04 13.67
N TYR A 188 -15.22 2.91 13.65
CA TYR A 188 -16.05 3.21 14.84
C TYR A 188 -16.86 2.01 15.32
N SER A 189 -17.36 1.16 14.43
CA SER A 189 -18.06 -0.09 14.81
C SER A 189 -17.21 -1.03 15.68
N LYS A 190 -15.89 -0.86 15.67
CA LYS A 190 -14.94 -1.68 16.44
C LYS A 190 -14.76 -1.18 17.87
N LEU A 191 -15.12 0.09 18.17
CA LEU A 191 -15.00 0.66 19.51
C LEU A 191 -15.79 -0.14 20.55
N GLU A 192 -17.01 -0.55 20.22
CA GLU A 192 -17.83 -1.34 21.14
C GLU A 192 -17.23 -2.74 21.39
N LYS A 193 -16.64 -3.35 20.36
CA LYS A 193 -15.91 -4.62 20.50
C LYS A 193 -14.67 -4.45 21.38
N ILE A 194 -13.93 -3.36 21.21
CA ILE A 194 -12.77 -3.01 22.05
C ILE A 194 -13.21 -2.82 23.50
N LYS A 195 -14.26 -2.04 23.74
CA LYS A 195 -14.82 -1.84 25.09
C LYS A 195 -15.20 -3.16 25.73
N LYS A 196 -15.94 -4.02 25.01
CA LYS A 196 -16.38 -5.32 25.52
C LYS A 196 -15.19 -6.20 25.90
N ILE A 197 -14.17 -6.30 25.06
CA ILE A 197 -12.96 -7.07 25.35
C ILE A 197 -12.28 -6.52 26.59
N LEU A 198 -12.01 -5.21 26.64
CA LEU A 198 -11.30 -4.61 27.77
C LEU A 198 -12.11 -4.71 29.07
N SER A 199 -13.46 -4.62 29.04
CA SER A 199 -14.30 -4.78 30.22
C SER A 199 -14.25 -6.21 30.80
N ILE A 200 -14.25 -7.24 29.97
CA ILE A 200 -14.10 -8.65 30.39
C ILE A 200 -12.76 -8.85 31.11
N TRP A 201 -11.69 -8.32 30.53
CA TRP A 201 -10.35 -8.49 31.08
C TRP A 201 -10.06 -7.56 32.27
N LYS A 202 -10.81 -6.48 32.46
CA LYS A 202 -10.69 -5.59 33.63
C LYS A 202 -10.99 -6.29 34.93
N GLN A 203 -11.81 -7.33 34.91
CA GLN A 203 -12.15 -8.15 36.07
C GLN A 203 -11.02 -9.05 36.56
N ARG A 204 -9.92 -9.16 35.77
CA ARG A 204 -8.77 -9.98 36.11
C ARG A 204 -7.66 -9.13 36.74
N ASN A 205 -6.99 -9.66 37.73
CA ASN A 205 -5.84 -9.02 38.38
C ASN A 205 -4.60 -9.14 37.49
N LEU A 206 -4.49 -8.22 36.52
CA LEU A 206 -3.39 -8.21 35.55
C LEU A 206 -2.35 -7.16 35.91
N THR A 207 -1.08 -7.48 35.75
CA THR A 207 0.01 -6.52 35.81
C THR A 207 -0.09 -5.50 34.65
N LEU A 208 0.56 -4.35 34.76
CA LEU A 208 0.60 -3.38 33.66
C LEU A 208 1.15 -3.97 32.36
N ILE A 209 2.13 -4.87 32.45
CA ILE A 209 2.71 -5.58 31.29
C ILE A 209 1.64 -6.51 30.68
N GLY A 210 0.92 -7.27 31.51
CA GLY A 210 -0.17 -8.14 31.04
C GLY A 210 -1.31 -7.34 30.37
N LYS A 211 -1.71 -6.21 30.97
CA LYS A 211 -2.70 -5.31 30.35
C LYS A 211 -2.23 -4.76 29.01
N ASN A 212 -0.96 -4.35 28.91
CA ASN A 212 -0.39 -3.87 27.64
C ASN A 212 -0.35 -4.96 26.56
N LEU A 213 -0.03 -6.19 26.93
CA LEU A 213 -0.06 -7.34 26.02
C LEU A 213 -1.48 -7.55 25.44
N LEU A 214 -2.51 -7.50 26.28
CA LEU A 214 -3.91 -7.64 25.86
C LEU A 214 -4.36 -6.49 24.94
N ILE A 215 -3.99 -5.26 25.27
CA ILE A 215 -4.26 -4.10 24.41
C ILE A 215 -3.69 -4.36 23.00
N ASN A 216 -2.44 -4.79 22.92
CA ASN A 216 -1.77 -4.98 21.63
C ASN A 216 -2.31 -6.19 20.85
N SER A 217 -2.61 -7.31 21.52
CA SER A 217 -3.00 -8.57 20.87
C SER A 217 -4.49 -8.67 20.56
N LEU A 218 -5.37 -8.14 21.43
CA LEU A 218 -6.81 -8.30 21.30
C LEU A 218 -7.52 -7.01 20.90
N ALA A 219 -7.20 -5.88 21.53
CA ALA A 219 -7.91 -4.63 21.28
C ALA A 219 -7.42 -3.93 19.99
N SER A 220 -6.12 -3.66 19.91
CA SER A 220 -5.55 -2.94 18.75
C SER A 220 -5.59 -3.77 17.46
N SER A 221 -5.48 -5.09 17.53
CA SER A 221 -5.54 -5.98 16.36
C SER A 221 -6.83 -5.87 15.57
N LEU A 222 -7.94 -5.47 16.19
CA LEU A 222 -9.24 -5.35 15.53
C LEU A 222 -9.27 -4.33 14.39
N PHE A 223 -8.45 -3.28 14.45
CA PHE A 223 -8.49 -2.21 13.47
C PHE A 223 -7.18 -2.00 12.70
N ILE A 224 -6.07 -2.58 13.14
CA ILE A 224 -4.74 -2.38 12.52
C ILE A 224 -4.73 -2.78 11.03
N PHE A 225 -5.41 -3.87 10.65
CA PHE A 225 -5.52 -4.26 9.24
C PHE A 225 -6.11 -3.14 8.38
N ASN A 226 -7.21 -2.52 8.83
CA ASN A 226 -7.86 -1.44 8.09
C ASN A 226 -6.96 -0.20 7.95
N THR A 227 -6.04 0.03 8.91
CA THR A 227 -5.13 1.17 8.85
C THR A 227 -4.05 1.05 7.76
N GLN A 228 -3.83 -0.13 7.22
CA GLN A 228 -2.92 -0.36 6.09
C GLN A 228 -3.54 0.05 4.74
N ILE A 229 -4.87 0.17 4.70
CA ILE A 229 -5.63 0.53 3.51
C ILE A 229 -5.98 2.02 3.55
N GLU A 230 -6.37 2.49 4.74
CA GLU A 230 -6.81 3.86 4.97
C GLU A 230 -6.38 4.35 6.36
N TYR A 231 -5.96 5.62 6.47
CA TYR A 231 -5.71 6.19 7.80
C TYR A 231 -7.01 6.39 8.58
N PRO A 232 -7.04 5.94 9.84
CA PRO A 232 -8.21 6.15 10.68
C PRO A 232 -8.43 7.64 10.96
N PRO A 233 -9.69 8.06 11.18
CA PRO A 233 -10.00 9.40 11.67
C PRO A 233 -9.23 9.71 12.97
N SER A 234 -8.77 10.94 13.10
CA SER A 234 -7.94 11.35 14.25
C SER A 234 -8.65 11.27 15.59
N ASP A 235 -9.96 11.49 15.60
CA ASP A 235 -10.82 11.35 16.79
C ASP A 235 -11.01 9.89 17.19
N PHE A 236 -11.11 8.95 16.21
CA PHE A 236 -11.13 7.52 16.50
C PHE A 236 -9.90 7.07 17.28
N ILE A 237 -8.70 7.49 16.85
CA ILE A 237 -7.46 7.14 17.56
C ILE A 237 -7.49 7.68 19.00
N LYS A 238 -7.95 8.93 19.20
CA LYS A 238 -8.09 9.51 20.55
C LYS A 238 -9.05 8.71 21.43
N LEU A 239 -10.18 8.24 20.86
CA LEU A 239 -11.13 7.40 21.57
C LEU A 239 -10.52 6.05 21.97
N VAL A 240 -9.80 5.40 21.07
CA VAL A 240 -9.11 4.14 21.36
C VAL A 240 -8.02 4.34 22.42
N GLU A 241 -7.21 5.40 22.31
CA GLU A 241 -6.19 5.72 23.33
C GLU A 241 -6.82 5.99 24.70
N LYS A 242 -7.99 6.63 24.77
CA LYS A 242 -8.74 6.82 26.00
C LYS A 242 -9.14 5.48 26.62
N LEU A 243 -9.72 4.57 25.83
CA LEU A 243 -10.09 3.22 26.29
C LEU A 243 -8.88 2.43 26.79
N HIS A 244 -7.75 2.54 26.13
CA HIS A 244 -6.50 1.91 26.56
C HIS A 244 -6.01 2.47 27.90
N LYS A 245 -6.03 3.80 28.06
CA LYS A 245 -5.63 4.46 29.31
C LYS A 245 -6.54 4.07 30.47
N ASP A 246 -7.86 4.06 30.25
CA ASP A 246 -8.85 3.66 31.26
C ASP A 246 -8.66 2.20 31.69
N PHE A 247 -8.26 1.32 30.78
CA PHE A 247 -7.95 -0.07 31.09
C PHE A 247 -6.63 -0.25 31.83
N LEU A 248 -5.57 0.47 31.41
CA LEU A 248 -4.25 0.39 32.04
C LEU A 248 -4.30 0.87 33.51
N TRP A 249 -4.90 2.04 33.75
CA TRP A 249 -4.73 2.76 34.99
C TRP A 249 -5.92 2.63 35.96
N ALA A 250 -7.09 2.22 35.47
CA ALA A 250 -8.34 2.21 36.25
C ALA A 250 -8.63 3.57 36.96
N GLY A 251 -8.21 4.67 36.32
CA GLY A 251 -8.30 6.04 36.85
C GLY A 251 -7.25 6.97 36.23
N VAL A 252 -6.73 7.88 37.03
CA VAL A 252 -5.71 8.84 36.56
C VAL A 252 -4.39 8.15 36.27
N PRO A 253 -3.75 8.42 35.09
CA PRO A 253 -2.44 7.90 34.79
C PRO A 253 -1.38 8.30 35.80
N LYS A 254 -0.69 7.32 36.38
CA LYS A 254 0.34 7.53 37.42
C LYS A 254 1.75 7.79 36.84
N ILE A 255 1.94 7.54 35.57
CA ILE A 255 3.25 7.63 34.89
C ILE A 255 3.07 8.43 33.60
N ALA A 256 4.04 9.28 33.30
CA ALA A 256 4.06 10.07 32.07
C ALA A 256 4.00 9.18 30.82
N HIS A 257 3.24 9.60 29.81
CA HIS A 257 3.03 8.84 28.57
C HIS A 257 4.36 8.44 27.89
N ASN A 258 5.34 9.34 27.86
CA ASN A 258 6.66 9.07 27.26
C ASN A 258 7.43 7.94 27.98
N THR A 259 7.24 7.80 29.30
CA THR A 259 7.81 6.67 30.05
C THR A 259 7.07 5.38 29.73
N VAL A 260 5.73 5.43 29.62
CA VAL A 260 4.92 4.25 29.31
C VAL A 260 5.27 3.65 27.94
N ILE A 261 5.52 4.49 26.94
CA ILE A 261 5.93 4.03 25.59
C ILE A 261 7.40 3.60 25.50
N ALA A 262 8.24 4.00 26.45
CA ALA A 262 9.64 3.61 26.46
C ALA A 262 9.78 2.07 26.59
N ASN A 263 10.91 1.54 26.13
CA ASN A 263 11.20 0.13 26.26
C ASN A 263 11.51 -0.26 27.71
N PHE A 264 11.46 -1.55 28.03
CA PHE A 264 11.71 -2.06 29.38
C PHE A 264 13.09 -1.67 29.92
N LYS A 265 14.12 -1.58 29.08
CA LYS A 265 15.49 -1.17 29.51
C LYS A 265 15.53 0.28 29.96
N LYS A 266 14.60 1.13 29.51
CA LYS A 266 14.46 2.54 29.89
C LYS A 266 13.35 2.76 30.95
N GLY A 267 12.92 1.71 31.64
CA GLY A 267 11.89 1.77 32.69
C GLY A 267 10.46 1.90 32.18
N GLY A 268 10.21 1.72 30.88
CA GLY A 268 8.87 1.73 30.29
C GLY A 268 8.21 0.37 30.28
N ILE A 269 6.98 0.31 29.76
CA ILE A 269 6.24 -0.94 29.58
C ILE A 269 6.09 -1.31 28.09
N ASN A 270 6.80 -0.59 27.21
CA ASN A 270 6.73 -0.79 25.76
C ASN A 270 5.29 -0.65 25.22
N TYR A 271 4.50 0.28 25.77
CA TYR A 271 3.17 0.59 25.28
C TYR A 271 3.29 1.15 23.84
N ARG A 272 2.42 0.71 22.96
CA ARG A 272 2.48 1.09 21.56
C ARG A 272 1.81 2.43 21.31
N ASP A 273 2.57 3.46 20.91
CA ASP A 273 2.00 4.69 20.38
C ASP A 273 1.31 4.39 19.06
N LEU A 274 0.00 4.52 19.02
CA LEU A 274 -0.81 4.09 17.87
C LEU A 274 -0.48 4.86 16.59
N ASN A 275 -0.27 6.18 16.67
CA ASN A 275 0.05 6.98 15.49
C ASN A 275 1.40 6.59 14.91
N CYS A 276 2.45 6.51 15.73
CA CYS A 276 3.78 6.08 15.27
C CYS A 276 3.76 4.65 14.73
N PHE A 277 2.95 3.78 15.31
CA PHE A 277 2.83 2.40 14.87
C PHE A 277 2.14 2.28 13.51
N ILE A 278 1.01 2.96 13.32
CA ILE A 278 0.29 3.01 12.03
C ILE A 278 1.18 3.62 10.97
N ASP A 279 1.86 4.73 11.27
CA ASP A 279 2.79 5.38 10.37
C ASP A 279 3.95 4.44 9.97
N SER A 280 4.48 3.68 10.92
CA SER A 280 5.59 2.74 10.66
C SER A 280 5.21 1.57 9.74
N ILE A 281 3.95 1.10 9.85
CA ILE A 281 3.43 0.05 8.96
C ILE A 281 3.22 0.63 7.55
N ASN A 282 2.63 1.82 7.46
CA ASN A 282 2.24 2.41 6.19
C ASN A 282 3.45 2.90 5.37
N VAL A 283 4.53 3.35 6.00
CA VAL A 283 5.78 3.69 5.29
C VAL A 283 6.35 2.49 4.53
N LYS A 284 6.12 1.26 4.98
CA LYS A 284 6.51 0.06 4.22
C LYS A 284 5.86 -0.03 2.85
N PHE A 285 4.71 0.57 2.66
CA PHE A 285 4.07 0.64 1.36
C PHE A 285 4.93 1.41 0.33
N LEU A 286 5.66 2.45 0.75
CA LEU A 286 6.62 3.13 -0.13
C LEU A 286 7.78 2.20 -0.56
N GLN A 287 8.23 1.31 0.33
CA GLN A 287 9.26 0.33 -0.02
C GLN A 287 8.79 -0.60 -1.15
N GLN A 288 7.52 -1.03 -1.10
CA GLN A 288 6.92 -1.87 -2.13
C GLN A 288 6.80 -1.13 -3.47
N ILE A 289 6.33 0.12 -3.45
CA ILE A 289 6.14 0.92 -4.67
C ILE A 289 7.47 1.30 -5.32
N THR A 290 8.50 1.57 -4.51
CA THR A 290 9.82 1.97 -5.00
C THR A 290 10.73 0.78 -5.33
N GLY A 291 10.26 -0.45 -5.11
CA GLY A 291 10.95 -1.68 -5.47
C GLY A 291 11.06 -1.86 -7.00
N SER A 292 11.98 -2.75 -7.42
CA SER A 292 12.29 -3.03 -8.83
C SER A 292 11.16 -3.73 -9.61
N HIS A 293 10.10 -4.18 -8.93
CA HIS A 293 9.00 -4.91 -9.56
C HIS A 293 7.82 -3.99 -9.87
N ASN A 294 7.56 -3.78 -11.14
CA ASN A 294 6.37 -3.07 -11.64
C ASN A 294 5.15 -4.01 -11.61
N TYR A 295 4.49 -4.12 -10.48
CA TYR A 295 3.21 -4.82 -10.40
C TYR A 295 2.07 -3.94 -10.89
N ASN A 296 1.08 -4.52 -11.58
CA ASN A 296 -0.10 -3.81 -12.07
C ASN A 296 -0.88 -3.08 -10.97
N HIS A 297 -0.88 -3.61 -9.73
CA HIS A 297 -1.54 -2.97 -8.59
C HIS A 297 -0.82 -1.71 -8.09
N HIS A 298 0.43 -1.46 -8.51
CA HIS A 298 1.13 -0.21 -8.24
C HIS A 298 0.74 0.92 -9.19
N ALA A 299 -0.03 0.66 -10.25
CA ALA A 299 -0.36 1.66 -11.27
C ALA A 299 -1.11 2.87 -10.67
N LEU A 300 -2.08 2.64 -9.79
CA LEU A 300 -2.85 3.72 -9.15
C LEU A 300 -2.02 4.51 -8.12
N PRO A 301 -1.32 3.88 -7.15
CA PRO A 301 -0.37 4.57 -6.30
C PRO A 301 0.64 5.40 -7.06
N ASN A 302 1.20 4.85 -8.14
CA ASN A 302 2.17 5.52 -8.98
C ASN A 302 1.59 6.76 -9.68
N LEU A 303 0.37 6.64 -10.21
CA LEU A 303 -0.33 7.78 -10.82
C LEU A 303 -0.54 8.91 -9.79
N TRP A 304 -1.00 8.59 -8.57
CA TRP A 304 -1.21 9.55 -7.51
C TRP A 304 0.09 10.22 -7.07
N LEU A 305 1.14 9.46 -6.89
CA LEU A 305 2.43 9.98 -6.51
C LEU A 305 3.06 10.83 -7.63
N LYS A 306 2.94 10.44 -8.90
CA LYS A 306 3.34 11.27 -10.04
C LYS A 306 2.61 12.62 -10.07
N GLN A 307 1.32 12.65 -9.76
CA GLN A 307 0.55 13.89 -9.71
C GLN A 307 1.05 14.87 -8.64
N LEU A 308 1.57 14.37 -7.51
CA LEU A 308 2.19 15.21 -6.48
C LEU A 308 3.43 15.94 -6.98
N PHE A 309 4.18 15.31 -7.88
CA PHE A 309 5.42 15.86 -8.46
C PHE A 309 5.22 16.51 -9.83
N LYS A 310 3.97 16.63 -10.30
CA LYS A 310 3.64 17.34 -11.52
C LYS A 310 3.94 18.83 -11.35
N ILE A 311 4.86 19.34 -12.16
CA ILE A 311 5.18 20.76 -12.20
C ILE A 311 4.13 21.45 -13.08
N PRO A 312 3.35 22.42 -12.55
CA PRO A 312 2.43 23.18 -13.37
C PRO A 312 3.24 24.06 -14.33
N THR A 313 3.19 23.76 -15.61
CA THR A 313 3.73 24.63 -16.66
C THR A 313 2.57 25.44 -17.22
N SER A 314 2.57 26.76 -17.03
CA SER A 314 1.56 27.66 -17.57
C SER A 314 1.59 27.78 -19.11
N ALA A 315 2.58 27.20 -19.78
CA ALA A 315 2.82 27.37 -21.20
C ALA A 315 3.16 26.09 -22.00
N ALA A 316 3.20 24.92 -21.41
CA ALA A 316 3.53 23.68 -22.11
C ALA A 316 2.30 22.76 -22.21
N ARG A 317 2.03 22.24 -23.42
CA ARG A 317 0.97 21.25 -23.66
C ARG A 317 1.19 19.93 -22.92
N GLU A 318 2.42 19.64 -22.50
CA GLU A 318 2.77 18.48 -21.69
C GLU A 318 3.41 18.89 -20.36
N PRO A 319 2.93 18.35 -19.22
CA PRO A 319 3.53 18.63 -17.93
C PRO A 319 4.91 17.92 -17.82
N TYR A 320 5.89 18.64 -17.30
CA TYR A 320 7.18 18.06 -16.98
C TYR A 320 7.02 17.17 -15.74
N PHE A 321 7.30 15.87 -15.87
CA PHE A 321 7.36 14.93 -14.76
C PHE A 321 8.80 14.66 -14.40
N TYR A 322 9.15 14.80 -13.12
CA TYR A 322 10.35 14.15 -12.63
C TYR A 322 10.14 12.63 -12.75
N ASN A 323 11.20 11.91 -13.13
CA ASN A 323 11.13 10.46 -13.19
C ASN A 323 10.96 9.95 -11.75
N PHE A 324 9.72 9.62 -11.41
CA PHE A 324 9.25 9.41 -10.05
C PHE A 324 9.98 8.27 -9.34
N PHE A 325 10.21 7.17 -10.08
CA PHE A 325 10.77 5.94 -9.52
C PHE A 325 12.26 6.04 -9.18
N GLU A 326 13.00 6.82 -9.96
CA GLU A 326 14.44 7.02 -9.73
C GLU A 326 14.70 8.07 -8.65
N ASN A 327 13.73 8.97 -8.42
CA ASN A 327 13.99 10.21 -7.70
C ASN A 327 13.13 10.45 -6.46
N ILE A 328 12.08 9.66 -6.18
CA ILE A 328 11.19 9.96 -5.05
C ILE A 328 11.92 9.98 -3.72
N LEU A 329 12.84 9.04 -3.52
CA LEU A 329 13.59 8.94 -2.28
C LEU A 329 14.68 10.02 -2.22
N ASN A 330 15.29 10.36 -3.36
CA ASN A 330 16.18 11.52 -3.47
C ASN A 330 15.42 12.82 -3.22
N LEU A 331 14.17 12.94 -3.68
CA LEU A 331 13.30 14.09 -3.41
C LEU A 331 12.98 14.22 -1.92
N LEU A 332 12.74 13.11 -1.23
CA LEU A 332 12.51 13.08 0.21
C LEU A 332 13.78 13.40 1.00
N ASP A 333 14.93 12.83 0.62
CA ASP A 333 16.23 13.10 1.23
C ASP A 333 16.64 14.58 1.15
N CYS A 334 16.32 15.24 0.04
CA CYS A 334 16.79 16.59 -0.24
C CYS A 334 15.84 17.68 0.29
N LYS A 335 14.89 17.34 1.13
CA LYS A 335 13.87 18.28 1.64
C LYS A 335 13.21 19.09 0.51
N ILE A 336 12.99 18.46 -0.62
CA ILE A 336 12.33 19.11 -1.75
C ILE A 336 10.90 19.43 -1.35
N LYS A 337 10.54 20.69 -1.50
CA LYS A 337 9.18 21.14 -1.26
C LYS A 337 8.30 20.58 -2.36
N VAL A 338 7.49 19.56 -2.07
CA VAL A 338 6.52 19.04 -3.02
C VAL A 338 5.55 20.17 -3.37
N PRO A 339 5.52 20.68 -4.61
CA PRO A 339 4.87 21.94 -4.93
C PRO A 339 3.38 21.98 -4.63
N ARG A 340 2.73 20.84 -4.70
CA ARG A 340 1.27 20.69 -4.55
C ARG A 340 0.81 20.04 -3.25
N LEU A 341 1.70 19.71 -2.33
CA LEU A 341 1.28 19.15 -1.04
C LEU A 341 0.25 20.03 -0.30
N ARG A 342 0.31 21.36 -0.48
CA ARG A 342 -0.69 22.31 0.07
C ARG A 342 -2.03 22.31 -0.67
N TYR A 343 -2.03 22.02 -1.98
CA TYR A 343 -3.21 22.14 -2.86
C TYR A 343 -3.74 20.76 -3.28
N PHE A 344 -3.04 19.68 -2.90
CA PHE A 344 -3.40 18.35 -3.29
C PHE A 344 -4.56 17.86 -2.43
N LYS A 345 -5.75 17.96 -2.98
CA LYS A 345 -6.95 17.28 -2.48
C LYS A 345 -6.96 15.79 -2.84
N GLY A 346 -5.79 15.23 -3.18
CA GLY A 346 -5.61 13.82 -3.49
C GLY A 346 -5.77 12.91 -2.28
N HIS A 347 -5.54 11.66 -2.47
CA HIS A 347 -5.81 10.63 -1.45
C HIS A 347 -5.02 10.90 -0.16
N PRO A 348 -5.68 11.15 1.00
CA PRO A 348 -5.03 11.54 2.25
C PRO A 348 -4.00 10.54 2.74
N PHE A 349 -4.20 9.26 2.41
CA PHE A 349 -3.32 8.15 2.75
C PHE A 349 -1.90 8.34 2.20
N TYR A 350 -1.76 8.58 0.89
CA TYR A 350 -0.44 8.76 0.26
C TYR A 350 0.27 10.04 0.74
N TYR A 351 -0.50 11.09 0.95
CA TYR A 351 0.03 12.34 1.51
C TYR A 351 0.67 12.13 2.87
N LYS A 352 -0.01 11.40 3.77
CA LYS A 352 0.46 11.16 5.13
C LYS A 352 1.68 10.25 5.14
N ILE A 353 1.70 9.20 4.31
CA ILE A 353 2.87 8.33 4.15
C ILE A 353 4.10 9.12 3.72
N LEU A 354 3.96 10.00 2.73
CA LEU A 354 5.07 10.83 2.26
C LEU A 354 5.57 11.79 3.34
N LYS A 355 4.66 12.40 4.11
CA LYS A 355 5.06 13.24 5.25
C LYS A 355 5.81 12.48 6.32
N THR A 356 5.37 11.27 6.64
CA THR A 356 6.07 10.42 7.59
C THR A 356 7.44 10.00 7.06
N ALA A 357 7.51 9.62 5.79
CA ALA A 357 8.78 9.30 5.15
C ALA A 357 9.75 10.49 5.14
N GLU A 358 9.26 11.71 4.86
CA GLU A 358 10.09 12.95 4.92
C GLU A 358 10.80 13.10 6.29
N VAL A 359 10.15 12.68 7.37
CA VAL A 359 10.75 12.70 8.72
C VAL A 359 11.88 11.68 8.87
N LEU A 360 11.76 10.51 8.23
CA LEU A 360 12.79 9.46 8.30
C LEU A 360 14.03 9.82 7.48
N PHE A 361 13.84 10.47 6.34
CA PHE A 361 14.91 10.84 5.39
C PHE A 361 15.61 12.17 5.71
N GLN A 362 15.57 12.66 6.94
CA GLN A 362 16.32 13.86 7.31
C GLN A 362 17.82 13.56 7.40
N LYS A 363 18.53 13.67 6.27
CA LYS A 363 19.99 13.55 6.23
C LYS A 363 20.69 14.89 6.23
N ASP A 364 21.92 14.88 6.74
CA ASP A 364 22.88 15.94 6.51
C ASP A 364 23.28 15.94 5.02
N CYS A 365 23.34 17.12 4.40
CA CYS A 365 23.75 17.28 3.01
C CYS A 365 25.10 16.61 2.69
N ALA A 366 25.99 16.52 3.69
CA ALA A 366 27.30 15.89 3.56
C ALA A 366 27.24 14.38 3.27
N LYS A 367 26.16 13.71 3.68
CA LYS A 367 25.97 12.25 3.56
C LYS A 367 25.23 11.82 2.30
N ILE A 368 24.83 12.76 1.44
CA ILE A 368 24.12 12.45 0.20
C ILE A 368 25.14 12.11 -0.89
N GLU A 369 25.15 10.88 -1.34
CA GLU A 369 26.11 10.40 -2.35
C GLU A 369 25.67 10.76 -3.77
N ASN A 370 24.38 10.64 -4.07
CA ASN A 370 23.86 10.84 -5.43
C ASN A 370 23.26 12.24 -5.65
N PHE A 371 23.94 13.26 -5.17
CA PHE A 371 23.46 14.65 -5.21
C PHE A 371 23.34 15.23 -6.65
N LEU A 372 24.04 14.66 -7.64
CA LEU A 372 23.98 15.12 -9.04
C LEU A 372 22.62 14.91 -9.69
N SER A 373 21.89 13.87 -9.28
CA SER A 373 20.53 13.59 -9.77
C SER A 373 19.43 14.32 -8.98
N ILE A 374 19.80 15.17 -8.03
CA ILE A 374 18.87 15.97 -7.26
C ILE A 374 18.28 17.07 -8.13
N PRO A 375 16.94 17.23 -8.17
CA PRO A 375 16.29 18.32 -8.87
C PRO A 375 16.71 19.69 -8.32
N ILE A 376 16.96 20.65 -9.22
CA ILE A 376 17.24 22.02 -8.82
C ILE A 376 15.97 22.81 -8.48
N TRP A 377 14.80 22.36 -8.96
CA TRP A 377 13.53 23.05 -8.77
C TRP A 377 12.83 22.69 -7.47
N PHE A 378 12.20 23.66 -6.83
CA PHE A 378 11.53 23.52 -5.53
C PHE A 378 12.42 22.96 -4.42
N ASN A 379 13.70 22.97 -4.62
CA ASN A 379 14.70 22.45 -3.70
C ASN A 379 14.84 23.38 -2.49
N ARG A 380 14.62 22.86 -1.28
CA ARG A 380 14.73 23.64 -0.03
C ARG A 380 16.16 24.04 0.30
N ILE A 381 17.15 23.22 -0.10
CA ILE A 381 18.55 23.48 0.11
C ILE A 381 18.99 24.65 -0.79
N LEU A 382 18.63 24.58 -2.07
CA LEU A 382 18.96 25.61 -3.07
C LEU A 382 18.01 26.81 -3.02
N LYS A 383 16.92 26.73 -2.27
CA LYS A 383 15.87 27.78 -2.16
C LYS A 383 15.39 28.27 -3.53
N THR A 384 15.17 27.32 -4.45
CA THR A 384 14.79 27.62 -5.85
C THR A 384 13.30 27.59 -6.08
N LYS A 385 12.83 28.44 -7.00
CA LYS A 385 11.48 28.43 -7.57
C LYS A 385 11.57 27.98 -9.03
N PHE A 386 10.52 27.30 -9.51
CA PHE A 386 10.47 26.79 -10.88
C PHE A 386 10.56 27.89 -11.94
N ASP A 387 11.31 27.61 -12.99
CA ASP A 387 11.43 28.48 -14.16
C ASP A 387 11.27 27.65 -15.44
N THR A 388 10.19 27.93 -16.19
CA THR A 388 9.81 27.16 -17.37
C THR A 388 10.83 27.25 -18.50
N GLU A 389 11.44 28.42 -18.75
CA GLU A 389 12.41 28.61 -19.84
C GLU A 389 13.69 27.84 -19.55
N ILE A 390 14.19 27.92 -18.31
CA ILE A 390 15.42 27.22 -17.89
C ILE A 390 15.17 25.71 -17.89
N SER A 391 14.01 25.25 -17.43
CA SER A 391 13.66 23.83 -17.43
C SER A 391 13.53 23.25 -18.85
N LYS A 392 12.90 24.01 -19.78
CA LYS A 392 12.80 23.63 -21.19
C LYS A 392 14.16 23.60 -21.90
N ALA A 393 15.11 24.41 -21.45
CA ALA A 393 16.48 24.41 -21.93
C ALA A 393 17.32 23.23 -21.37
N GLY A 394 16.69 22.30 -20.62
CA GLY A 394 17.34 21.06 -20.15
C GLY A 394 17.91 21.11 -18.73
N PHE A 395 17.81 22.26 -18.03
CA PHE A 395 18.36 22.41 -16.69
C PHE A 395 17.36 22.00 -15.60
N ASN A 396 17.42 20.75 -15.17
CA ASN A 396 16.47 20.20 -14.20
C ASN A 396 17.13 19.62 -12.96
N PHE A 397 18.39 19.21 -13.07
CA PHE A 397 19.14 18.53 -12.00
C PHE A 397 20.43 19.29 -11.66
N ILE A 398 21.03 18.97 -10.51
CA ILE A 398 22.30 19.60 -10.10
C ILE A 398 23.40 19.35 -11.13
N LYS A 399 23.52 18.15 -11.71
CA LYS A 399 24.45 17.86 -12.79
C LYS A 399 24.35 18.84 -13.98
N ASP A 400 23.15 19.30 -14.30
CA ASP A 400 22.91 20.14 -15.45
C ASP A 400 23.46 21.56 -15.26
N VAL A 401 23.66 22.01 -14.01
CA VAL A 401 24.25 23.33 -13.71
C VAL A 401 25.78 23.29 -13.55
N PHE A 402 26.39 22.09 -13.69
CA PHE A 402 27.84 21.88 -13.69
C PHE A 402 28.30 21.15 -14.96
N PRO A 403 28.18 21.75 -16.15
CA PRO A 403 28.60 21.11 -17.40
C PRO A 403 30.13 20.85 -17.40
N GLU A 404 30.55 19.81 -18.11
CA GLU A 404 31.95 19.34 -18.15
C GLU A 404 32.93 20.41 -18.61
N ASN A 405 32.49 21.39 -19.44
CA ASN A 405 33.34 22.40 -20.07
C ASN A 405 33.33 23.78 -19.38
N GLN A 406 32.94 23.89 -18.12
CA GLN A 406 33.01 25.11 -17.28
C GLN A 406 32.34 26.40 -17.77
N GLN A 407 31.83 26.50 -18.99
CA GLN A 407 31.26 27.73 -19.53
C GLN A 407 29.72 27.67 -19.61
N ILE A 408 29.06 28.12 -18.54
CA ILE A 408 27.60 28.42 -18.58
C ILE A 408 27.26 29.50 -19.64
N ALA A 409 28.27 30.17 -20.18
CA ALA A 409 28.11 31.25 -21.15
C ALA A 409 27.72 30.83 -22.58
N GLN A 410 27.80 29.53 -22.91
CA GLN A 410 27.54 29.02 -24.27
C GLN A 410 26.16 28.40 -24.46
N PHE A 411 25.19 28.65 -23.56
CA PHE A 411 23.85 28.13 -23.73
C PHE A 411 23.04 28.93 -24.75
N ASN A 412 23.15 28.51 -26.00
CA ASN A 412 22.39 29.05 -27.13
C ASN A 412 20.87 28.98 -26.80
N GLY A 413 20.23 30.13 -26.74
CA GLY A 413 18.77 30.25 -26.56
C GLY A 413 18.27 30.78 -25.22
N LEU A 414 19.13 30.95 -24.20
CA LEU A 414 18.73 31.60 -22.95
C LEU A 414 19.10 33.07 -22.89
N ARG A 415 18.17 33.90 -22.43
CA ARG A 415 18.41 35.35 -22.21
C ARG A 415 19.43 35.53 -21.07
N ASN A 416 20.23 36.58 -21.10
CA ASN A 416 21.25 36.88 -20.07
C ASN A 416 20.74 36.87 -18.64
N VAL A 417 19.47 37.30 -18.42
CA VAL A 417 18.82 37.23 -17.09
C VAL A 417 18.69 35.78 -16.58
N LYS A 418 18.38 34.83 -17.48
CA LYS A 418 18.23 33.43 -17.14
C LYS A 418 19.58 32.77 -16.86
N ILE A 419 20.62 33.17 -17.58
CA ILE A 419 21.99 32.72 -17.33
C ILE A 419 22.48 33.20 -15.95
N ARG A 420 22.18 34.46 -15.56
CA ARG A 420 22.45 34.95 -14.21
C ARG A 420 21.72 34.15 -13.13
N LYS A 421 20.47 33.77 -13.40
CA LYS A 421 19.68 32.93 -12.49
C LYS A 421 20.30 31.54 -12.33
N LEU A 422 20.76 30.90 -13.42
CA LEU A 422 21.46 29.61 -13.36
C LEU A 422 22.77 29.70 -12.56
N LYS A 423 23.56 30.75 -12.77
CA LYS A 423 24.75 31.02 -11.96
C LYS A 423 24.40 31.13 -10.48
N SER A 424 23.35 31.88 -10.13
CA SER A 424 22.86 32.00 -8.75
C SER A 424 22.37 30.67 -8.15
N ILE A 425 21.81 29.76 -8.96
CA ILE A 425 21.43 28.42 -8.51
C ILE A 425 22.70 27.57 -8.25
N ARG A 426 23.69 27.64 -9.15
CA ARG A 426 24.96 26.95 -9.00
C ARG A 426 25.68 27.38 -7.70
N ASP A 427 25.71 28.68 -7.42
CA ASP A 427 26.38 29.22 -6.22
C ASP A 427 25.68 28.79 -4.91
N LYS A 428 24.42 28.40 -4.97
CA LYS A 428 23.66 27.89 -3.83
C LYS A 428 23.86 26.39 -3.58
N VAL A 429 24.51 25.67 -4.48
CA VAL A 429 24.85 24.25 -4.26
C VAL A 429 25.84 24.18 -3.10
N PRO A 430 25.63 23.29 -2.10
CA PRO A 430 26.50 23.19 -0.94
C PRO A 430 27.99 23.04 -1.32
N PRO A 431 28.91 23.73 -0.67
CA PRO A 431 30.36 23.65 -0.96
C PRO A 431 30.91 22.23 -0.96
N ILE A 432 30.41 21.37 -0.06
CA ILE A 432 30.77 19.94 0.01
C ILE A 432 30.45 19.21 -1.30
N TRP A 433 29.32 19.52 -1.93
CA TRP A 433 28.95 18.92 -3.22
C TRP A 433 29.77 19.52 -4.36
N GLN A 434 29.99 20.82 -4.35
CA GLN A 434 30.88 21.49 -5.33
C GLN A 434 32.30 20.88 -5.31
N ASN A 435 32.88 20.67 -4.13
CA ASN A 435 34.20 20.05 -3.98
C ASN A 435 34.22 18.60 -4.49
N LYS A 436 33.14 17.82 -4.22
CA LYS A 436 33.02 16.46 -4.78
C LYS A 436 32.98 16.46 -6.30
N ILE A 437 32.28 17.41 -6.94
CA ILE A 437 32.21 17.55 -8.41
C ILE A 437 33.58 17.86 -8.99
N VAL A 438 34.33 18.77 -8.37
CA VAL A 438 35.66 19.16 -8.84
C VAL A 438 36.65 18.02 -8.73
N ASN A 439 36.57 17.22 -7.65
CA ASN A 439 37.55 16.15 -7.36
C ASN A 439 37.24 14.82 -8.08
N SER A 440 36.00 14.63 -8.61
CA SER A 440 35.55 13.33 -9.16
C SER A 440 35.53 13.27 -10.69
N ARG A 441 36.23 14.12 -11.39
CA ARG A 441 36.22 14.31 -12.85
C ARG A 441 36.54 13.10 -13.72
N SER A 442 36.81 11.92 -13.18
CA SER A 442 37.26 10.76 -13.98
C SER A 442 36.34 9.50 -13.98
N SER A 443 35.31 9.42 -13.15
CA SER A 443 34.47 8.20 -13.16
C SER A 443 33.08 8.39 -12.51
N PHE A 444 32.17 9.08 -13.18
CA PHE A 444 30.75 8.98 -12.82
C PHE A 444 30.07 7.84 -13.59
N VAL A 445 30.16 6.64 -13.08
CA VAL A 445 29.23 5.57 -13.45
C VAL A 445 27.92 5.89 -12.72
N THR A 446 26.83 6.05 -13.46
CA THR A 446 25.46 6.17 -12.93
C THR A 446 25.01 4.82 -12.36
N VAL A 447 25.63 4.41 -11.27
CA VAL A 447 25.07 3.35 -10.42
C VAL A 447 24.02 4.03 -9.56
N ILE A 448 22.77 3.62 -9.64
CA ILE A 448 21.72 4.03 -8.71
C ILE A 448 22.12 3.42 -7.36
N PRO A 449 22.65 4.21 -6.41
CA PRO A 449 23.11 3.64 -5.16
C PRO A 449 21.89 3.16 -4.37
N ASP A 450 22.09 2.08 -3.64
CA ASP A 450 21.14 1.62 -2.64
C ASP A 450 20.86 2.77 -1.66
N GLN A 451 19.56 3.02 -1.46
CA GLN A 451 19.13 4.17 -0.66
C GLN A 451 19.35 3.87 0.81
N ILE A 452 20.41 4.47 1.35
CA ILE A 452 20.84 4.24 2.72
C ILE A 452 20.17 5.25 3.64
N ILE A 453 19.49 4.74 4.67
CA ILE A 453 18.93 5.52 5.78
C ILE A 453 19.75 5.25 7.04
N ASN A 454 20.19 6.31 7.71
CA ASN A 454 20.81 6.19 9.01
C ASN A 454 19.74 6.10 10.10
N LEU A 455 19.70 4.98 10.82
CA LEU A 455 18.86 4.75 11.98
C LEU A 455 19.75 4.37 13.17
N GLN A 456 19.70 5.16 14.25
CA GLN A 456 20.48 4.89 15.47
C GLN A 456 21.97 4.68 15.21
N ASP A 457 22.59 5.59 14.45
CA ASP A 457 23.99 5.55 14.03
C ASP A 457 24.43 4.34 13.20
N LYS A 458 23.46 3.58 12.67
CA LYS A 458 23.68 2.50 11.71
C LYS A 458 23.03 2.82 10.38
N ASP A 459 23.73 2.51 9.32
CA ASP A 459 23.26 2.69 7.96
C ASP A 459 22.52 1.43 7.50
N TYR A 460 21.30 1.63 6.98
CA TYR A 460 20.43 0.57 6.44
C TYR A 460 19.98 0.94 5.04
N ASN A 461 19.87 -0.05 4.17
CA ASN A 461 19.17 0.13 2.92
C ASN A 461 17.66 0.31 3.21
N PHE A 462 17.01 1.32 2.60
CA PHE A 462 15.59 1.58 2.82
C PHE A 462 14.70 0.37 2.58
N LYS A 463 15.06 -0.46 1.59
CA LYS A 463 14.32 -1.70 1.26
C LYS A 463 14.33 -2.71 2.40
N ASP A 464 15.38 -2.73 3.20
CA ASP A 464 15.61 -3.74 4.23
C ASP A 464 15.12 -3.30 5.62
N ILE A 465 14.72 -2.03 5.77
CA ILE A 465 14.26 -1.49 7.06
C ILE A 465 12.90 -2.12 7.44
N THR A 466 12.84 -2.63 8.65
CA THR A 466 11.61 -3.19 9.22
C THR A 466 10.68 -2.12 9.78
N SER A 467 9.36 -2.39 9.85
CA SER A 467 8.39 -1.49 10.52
C SER A 467 8.76 -1.23 11.98
N LYS A 468 9.40 -2.20 12.66
CA LYS A 468 9.89 -2.04 14.04
C LYS A 468 10.98 -0.98 14.13
N GLN A 469 11.94 -0.97 13.21
CA GLN A 469 13.00 0.04 13.16
C GLN A 469 12.45 1.43 12.82
N ILE A 470 11.52 1.51 11.86
CA ILE A 470 10.81 2.74 11.53
C ILE A 470 10.06 3.28 12.75
N TYR A 471 9.32 2.41 13.44
CA TYR A 471 8.59 2.77 14.67
C TYR A 471 9.52 3.34 15.76
N GLN A 472 10.65 2.67 16.03
CA GLN A 472 11.63 3.12 17.01
C GLN A 472 12.16 4.51 16.67
N GLN A 473 12.49 4.76 15.40
CA GLN A 473 12.97 6.07 14.95
C GLN A 473 11.90 7.17 15.11
N LEU A 474 10.64 6.87 14.80
CA LEU A 474 9.55 7.83 14.98
C LEU A 474 9.34 8.17 16.46
N ILE A 475 9.41 7.19 17.36
CA ILE A 475 9.32 7.40 18.80
C ILE A 475 10.48 8.24 19.33
N GLU A 476 11.71 7.98 18.90
CA GLU A 476 12.88 8.77 19.33
C GLU A 476 12.77 10.24 18.90
N LYS A 477 12.36 10.48 17.65
CA LYS A 477 12.13 11.86 17.16
C LYS A 477 11.01 12.58 17.91
N LYS A 478 9.94 11.86 18.25
CA LYS A 478 8.85 12.42 19.08
C LYS A 478 9.35 12.81 20.48
N ASN A 479 10.16 11.97 21.11
CA ASN A 479 10.71 12.21 22.44
C ASN A 479 11.75 13.33 22.46
N THR A 480 12.60 13.47 21.45
CA THR A 480 13.58 14.56 21.34
C THR A 480 12.91 15.93 21.20
N THR A 481 11.75 15.99 20.53
CA THR A 481 10.98 17.24 20.40
C THR A 481 10.36 17.65 21.75
N THR A 482 9.94 16.68 22.56
CA THR A 482 9.34 16.93 23.91
C THR A 482 10.44 17.27 24.97
N CYS A 483 11.62 16.66 24.89
CA CYS A 483 12.72 16.97 25.81
C CYS A 483 13.30 18.37 25.64
N ARG A 484 13.18 18.99 24.45
CA ARG A 484 13.57 20.39 24.26
C ARG A 484 12.68 21.38 25.03
N VAL A 485 11.43 21.01 25.30
CA VAL A 485 10.49 21.82 26.10
C VAL A 485 10.76 21.70 27.60
N ILE A 486 11.22 20.56 28.08
CA ILE A 486 11.50 20.32 29.51
C ILE A 486 12.85 20.93 29.94
N LYS A 487 13.79 21.23 29.03
CA LYS A 487 15.05 21.92 29.32
C LYS A 487 14.91 23.45 29.41
N LEU A 488 13.70 23.99 29.22
CA LEU A 488 13.41 25.43 29.29
C LEU A 488 12.44 25.78 30.43
N VAL A 489 12.17 24.85 31.36
CA VAL A 489 11.56 25.07 32.67
C VAL A 489 12.50 24.43 33.71
#